data_6282ed00ab28da557308ae0675cbd0b1
#
_entry.id   6282ed00ab28da557308ae0675cbd0b1
#
_cell.length_a   1.000
_cell.length_b   1.000
_cell.length_c   1.000
_cell.angle_alpha   90.00
_cell.angle_beta   90.00
_cell.angle_gamma   90.00
#
_symmetry.space_group_name_H-M   'P 1'
#
loop_
_entity.id
_entity.type
_entity.pdbx_description
1 polymer ?
#
loop_
_entity_poly.entity_id
_entity_poly.type
_entity_poly.pdbx_seq_one_letter_code
_entity_poly.pdbx_strand_id
1 'polypeptide(L)'
;MITRRTLLKTTGSGFAYLAFAALAHQEAVRAADTAANPLAPKAVHFPARAKRVIFLCMEGAPSHVDTFDYKPKLKQDDGKATPRGQGGFRGGKLLGSPFEFAQHGQSGLWVSELFPEVAKQADKLCMLHGMHTDLPNHAQAFLQMHCGIFQFPRPSLGAWTLYGLGSTNENLPGFITINPPQTNGGAANYAASFLPAVYQGTRIGRGGFGGGVQVSNLRNSRRTLDAQRVQLDYVQQLNREVAESLGEPAEIDGLIASYELAFRMQGEMPKVLDLAQETAATQKLYGIDDARGGGGGGGFGGGGLGGGGGGPSAFGRQCLIARRLIEAGVRFVEVTVGGWDHHRNLKESLTNSCSAVDKPIAGLLADLESRGLLQDTLVLWGGEFGRTPSAQGDGRDHNNKGYTMWMAGGGARPGFVHGQTDDYGFEAVEGKVHVHDWHATILHLLGLDHEKLTYRYAGRHMRLTDVKGNVVKEVVV
;
A
#
# COMPACT_ATOMS: atom_id res chain seq x y z
N MET A 1 41.15 -26.98 -31.72
CA MET A 1 40.16 -25.87 -31.87
C MET A 1 40.29 -24.97 -30.67
N ILE A 2 40.60 -23.69 -30.86
CA ILE A 2 40.63 -22.70 -29.78
C ILE A 2 39.20 -22.36 -29.41
N THR A 3 38.77 -22.58 -28.17
CA THR A 3 37.42 -22.23 -27.73
C THR A 3 37.28 -20.70 -27.59
N ARG A 4 36.04 -20.15 -27.72
CA ARG A 4 35.74 -18.73 -27.49
C ARG A 4 36.30 -18.24 -26.15
N ARG A 5 36.31 -19.11 -25.14
CA ARG A 5 36.86 -18.85 -23.81
C ARG A 5 38.36 -18.68 -23.81
N THR A 6 39.08 -19.49 -24.60
CA THR A 6 40.52 -19.42 -24.75
C THR A 6 40.94 -18.18 -25.54
N LEU A 7 40.18 -17.79 -26.57
CA LEU A 7 40.41 -16.57 -27.35
C LEU A 7 40.24 -15.31 -26.47
N LEU A 8 39.20 -15.23 -25.66
CA LEU A 8 38.98 -14.10 -24.73
C LEU A 8 40.09 -14.02 -23.65
N LYS A 9 40.67 -15.14 -23.25
CA LYS A 9 41.77 -15.17 -22.29
C LYS A 9 43.09 -14.68 -22.87
N THR A 10 43.31 -14.87 -24.16
CA THR A 10 44.60 -14.57 -24.83
C THR A 10 44.62 -13.19 -25.50
N THR A 11 43.48 -12.63 -25.86
CA THR A 11 43.40 -11.32 -26.52
C THR A 11 43.13 -10.14 -25.56
N GLY A 12 42.72 -10.41 -24.33
CA GLY A 12 42.60 -9.37 -23.29
C GLY A 12 43.94 -9.19 -22.57
N SER A 13 44.48 -7.97 -22.53
CA SER A 13 45.52 -7.65 -21.57
C SER A 13 45.09 -8.20 -20.18
N GLY A 14 45.95 -8.88 -19.44
CA GLY A 14 45.62 -9.61 -18.20
C GLY A 14 44.81 -8.81 -17.18
N PHE A 15 44.83 -7.49 -17.26
CA PHE A 15 44.02 -6.57 -16.45
C PHE A 15 42.53 -6.62 -16.76
N ALA A 16 42.11 -6.69 -18.04
CA ALA A 16 40.69 -6.79 -18.42
C ALA A 16 40.09 -8.14 -18.01
N TYR A 17 40.90 -9.24 -18.08
CA TYR A 17 40.47 -10.54 -17.60
C TYR A 17 40.31 -10.58 -16.06
N LEU A 18 41.22 -9.96 -15.31
CA LEU A 18 41.16 -9.87 -13.85
C LEU A 18 39.94 -9.02 -13.43
N ALA A 19 39.65 -7.89 -14.10
CA ALA A 19 38.49 -7.09 -13.83
C ALA A 19 37.17 -7.84 -14.14
N PHE A 20 37.13 -8.56 -15.28
CA PHE A 20 35.97 -9.38 -15.64
C PHE A 20 35.78 -10.56 -14.68
N ALA A 21 36.89 -11.23 -14.29
CA ALA A 21 36.84 -12.32 -13.32
C ALA A 21 36.42 -11.86 -11.93
N ALA A 22 36.85 -10.65 -11.51
CA ALA A 22 36.42 -10.04 -10.26
C ALA A 22 34.93 -9.66 -10.27
N LEU A 23 34.44 -9.07 -11.37
CA LEU A 23 33.02 -8.75 -11.55
C LEU A 23 32.15 -10.01 -11.60
N ALA A 24 32.59 -11.04 -12.36
CA ALA A 24 31.90 -12.32 -12.44
C ALA A 24 31.87 -13.07 -11.09
N HIS A 25 32.99 -12.98 -10.33
CA HIS A 25 33.03 -13.52 -8.96
C HIS A 25 32.13 -12.75 -8.02
N GLN A 26 32.10 -11.42 -8.10
CA GLN A 26 31.19 -10.57 -7.31
C GLN A 26 29.72 -10.85 -7.61
N GLU A 27 29.38 -11.06 -8.89
CA GLU A 27 28.02 -11.47 -9.26
C GLU A 27 27.68 -12.89 -8.81
N ALA A 28 28.63 -13.84 -8.89
CA ALA A 28 28.42 -15.19 -8.41
C ALA A 28 28.27 -15.26 -6.88
N VAL A 29 29.05 -14.48 -6.13
CA VAL A 29 28.91 -14.36 -4.67
C VAL A 29 27.54 -13.70 -4.31
N ARG A 30 27.14 -12.63 -5.00
CA ARG A 30 25.82 -12.02 -4.80
C ARG A 30 24.68 -12.98 -5.15
N ALA A 31 24.80 -13.76 -6.19
CA ALA A 31 23.80 -14.76 -6.58
C ALA A 31 23.75 -15.90 -5.55
N ALA A 32 24.88 -16.33 -4.99
CA ALA A 32 24.95 -17.33 -3.94
C ALA A 32 24.35 -16.81 -2.61
N ASP A 33 24.65 -15.55 -2.22
CA ASP A 33 24.06 -14.92 -1.03
C ASP A 33 22.55 -14.74 -1.17
N THR A 34 22.06 -14.40 -2.36
CA THR A 34 20.61 -14.26 -2.63
C THR A 34 19.90 -15.61 -2.66
N ALA A 35 20.57 -16.66 -3.06
CA ALA A 35 20.05 -18.03 -2.98
C ALA A 35 20.00 -18.53 -1.51
N ALA A 36 20.98 -18.12 -0.68
CA ALA A 36 21.01 -18.49 0.74
C ALA A 36 19.96 -17.73 1.59
N ASN A 37 19.62 -16.47 1.25
CA ASN A 37 18.59 -15.66 1.91
C ASN A 37 17.86 -14.76 0.90
N PRO A 38 16.71 -15.20 0.38
CA PRO A 38 15.96 -14.43 -0.61
C PRO A 38 15.46 -13.07 -0.09
N LEU A 39 15.39 -12.89 1.22
CA LEU A 39 15.01 -11.63 1.88
C LEU A 39 16.22 -10.74 2.22
N ALA A 40 17.45 -11.13 1.93
CA ALA A 40 18.60 -10.26 2.17
C ALA A 40 18.41 -8.90 1.46
N PRO A 41 18.88 -7.78 2.07
CA PRO A 41 18.81 -6.47 1.44
C PRO A 41 19.46 -6.47 0.06
N LYS A 42 18.77 -5.93 -0.94
CA LYS A 42 19.21 -5.90 -2.34
C LYS A 42 19.64 -4.50 -2.75
N ALA A 43 20.58 -4.44 -3.70
CA ALA A 43 21.00 -3.18 -4.29
C ALA A 43 19.85 -2.56 -5.11
N VAL A 44 19.61 -1.28 -4.90
CA VAL A 44 18.66 -0.48 -5.68
C VAL A 44 19.24 -0.12 -7.06
N HIS A 45 18.38 0.18 -8.03
CA HIS A 45 18.82 0.56 -9.38
C HIS A 45 19.38 1.99 -9.43
N PHE A 46 18.93 2.85 -8.52
CA PHE A 46 19.38 4.24 -8.36
C PHE A 46 19.10 4.71 -6.91
N PRO A 47 19.66 5.86 -6.46
CA PRO A 47 19.49 6.32 -5.09
C PRO A 47 18.00 6.44 -4.69
N ALA A 48 17.60 5.66 -3.69
CA ALA A 48 16.24 5.66 -3.18
C ALA A 48 15.95 6.93 -2.37
N ARG A 49 14.75 7.51 -2.52
CA ARG A 49 14.20 8.56 -1.68
C ARG A 49 13.43 7.98 -0.49
N ALA A 50 12.67 6.93 -0.75
CA ALA A 50 11.94 6.17 0.27
C ALA A 50 12.64 4.83 0.55
N LYS A 51 12.64 4.43 1.81
CA LYS A 51 13.12 3.10 2.26
C LYS A 51 11.95 2.17 2.57
N ARG A 52 10.76 2.72 2.83
CA ARG A 52 9.57 2.02 3.30
C ARG A 52 8.29 2.75 2.89
N VAL A 53 7.20 2.02 2.91
CA VAL A 53 5.87 2.51 2.50
C VAL A 53 4.85 2.23 3.60
N ILE A 54 3.98 3.19 3.90
CA ILE A 54 2.71 2.98 4.58
C ILE A 54 1.61 3.33 3.58
N PHE A 55 0.74 2.38 3.26
CA PHE A 55 -0.41 2.62 2.40
C PHE A 55 -1.69 2.61 3.23
N LEU A 56 -2.32 3.77 3.34
CA LEU A 56 -3.62 3.96 3.96
C LEU A 56 -4.69 3.74 2.89
N CYS A 57 -5.21 2.52 2.82
CA CYS A 57 -6.11 2.05 1.77
C CYS A 57 -7.57 2.23 2.21
N MET A 58 -8.30 3.11 1.52
CA MET A 58 -9.70 3.44 1.78
C MET A 58 -10.61 2.59 0.89
N GLU A 59 -10.93 1.35 1.33
CA GLU A 59 -11.74 0.42 0.56
C GLU A 59 -13.17 0.92 0.37
N GLY A 60 -13.59 1.03 -0.88
CA GLY A 60 -14.91 1.49 -1.26
C GLY A 60 -14.89 2.87 -1.94
N ALA A 61 -13.72 3.40 -2.26
CA ALA A 61 -13.54 4.56 -3.13
C ALA A 61 -14.07 5.91 -2.57
N PRO A 62 -13.23 6.65 -1.85
CA PRO A 62 -13.55 7.98 -1.33
C PRO A 62 -13.99 8.95 -2.43
N SER A 63 -14.98 9.77 -2.15
CA SER A 63 -15.44 10.81 -3.06
C SER A 63 -14.43 11.97 -3.12
N HIS A 64 -13.71 12.10 -4.22
CA HIS A 64 -12.74 13.16 -4.42
C HIS A 64 -13.38 14.56 -4.40
N VAL A 65 -14.55 14.73 -5.02
CA VAL A 65 -15.26 16.00 -5.10
C VAL A 65 -15.86 16.46 -3.77
N ASP A 66 -15.87 15.60 -2.76
CA ASP A 66 -16.34 15.90 -1.41
C ASP A 66 -15.21 15.98 -0.39
N THR A 67 -13.95 15.63 -0.79
CA THR A 67 -12.81 15.55 0.14
C THR A 67 -11.66 16.48 -0.22
N PHE A 68 -11.00 16.31 -1.37
CA PHE A 68 -9.77 17.03 -1.71
C PHE A 68 -9.81 17.73 -3.07
N ASP A 69 -10.76 17.43 -3.95
CA ASP A 69 -10.87 18.03 -5.29
C ASP A 69 -12.03 19.02 -5.36
N TYR A 70 -11.78 20.26 -4.91
CA TYR A 70 -12.79 21.32 -4.82
C TYR A 70 -13.33 21.71 -6.21
N LYS A 71 -14.68 21.62 -6.39
CA LYS A 71 -15.38 21.91 -7.65
C LYS A 71 -16.45 22.96 -7.44
N PRO A 72 -16.12 24.28 -7.48
CA PRO A 72 -17.10 25.35 -7.27
C PRO A 72 -18.22 25.31 -8.30
N LYS A 73 -17.94 24.95 -9.56
CA LYS A 73 -18.94 24.82 -10.60
C LYS A 73 -19.94 23.70 -10.34
N LEU A 74 -19.49 22.58 -9.77
CA LEU A 74 -20.37 21.50 -9.35
C LEU A 74 -21.37 21.99 -8.28
N LYS A 75 -20.91 22.80 -7.32
CA LYS A 75 -21.76 23.41 -6.29
C LYS A 75 -22.76 24.42 -6.90
N GLN A 76 -22.28 25.23 -7.86
CA GLN A 76 -23.14 26.24 -8.57
C GLN A 76 -24.23 25.59 -9.42
N ASP A 77 -23.94 24.44 -10.01
CA ASP A 77 -24.82 23.74 -10.94
C ASP A 77 -25.57 22.56 -10.29
N ASP A 78 -25.61 22.52 -8.95
CA ASP A 78 -26.33 21.50 -8.20
C ASP A 78 -27.77 21.33 -8.67
N GLY A 79 -28.20 20.07 -8.83
CA GLY A 79 -29.54 19.71 -9.28
C GLY A 79 -29.80 19.89 -10.77
N LYS A 80 -28.89 20.52 -11.57
CA LYS A 80 -29.01 20.62 -13.03
C LYS A 80 -28.74 19.26 -13.67
N ALA A 81 -29.22 19.10 -14.91
CA ALA A 81 -28.95 17.91 -15.71
C ALA A 81 -27.44 17.75 -15.96
N THR A 82 -26.95 16.53 -15.84
CA THR A 82 -25.56 16.20 -16.22
C THR A 82 -25.31 16.53 -17.68
N PRO A 83 -24.19 17.21 -18.04
CA PRO A 83 -23.84 17.51 -19.42
C PRO A 83 -23.80 16.25 -20.29
N ARG A 84 -24.27 16.37 -21.55
CA ARG A 84 -24.25 15.23 -22.50
C ARG A 84 -22.79 14.77 -22.74
N GLY A 85 -22.60 13.44 -22.65
CA GLY A 85 -21.28 12.82 -22.83
C GLY A 85 -20.43 12.72 -21.56
N GLN A 86 -20.85 13.35 -20.47
CA GLN A 86 -20.23 13.24 -19.15
C GLN A 86 -21.10 12.38 -18.24
N GLY A 87 -20.49 11.57 -17.36
CA GLY A 87 -21.22 10.89 -16.27
C GLY A 87 -21.84 9.53 -16.58
N GLY A 88 -21.31 8.77 -17.52
CA GLY A 88 -21.69 7.36 -17.69
C GLY A 88 -23.04 7.12 -18.35
N PHE A 89 -23.53 5.88 -18.28
CA PHE A 89 -24.67 5.34 -19.03
C PHE A 89 -26.07 5.88 -18.65
N ARG A 90 -26.20 6.65 -17.58
CA ARG A 90 -27.49 7.13 -17.08
C ARG A 90 -27.42 8.63 -16.88
N GLY A 91 -28.02 9.41 -17.79
CA GLY A 91 -28.21 10.83 -17.56
C GLY A 91 -28.82 11.05 -16.16
N GLY A 92 -28.13 11.85 -15.35
CA GLY A 92 -28.49 12.14 -13.96
C GLY A 92 -28.53 13.65 -13.72
N LYS A 93 -28.76 14.03 -12.48
CA LYS A 93 -28.56 15.39 -12.02
C LYS A 93 -27.20 15.52 -11.38
N LEU A 94 -26.57 16.66 -11.54
CA LEU A 94 -25.37 17.01 -10.79
C LEU A 94 -25.71 17.05 -9.29
N LEU A 95 -24.78 16.58 -8.46
CA LEU A 95 -24.86 16.63 -7.01
C LEU A 95 -23.71 17.48 -6.49
N GLY A 96 -24.00 18.72 -6.10
CA GLY A 96 -23.04 19.60 -5.45
C GLY A 96 -22.52 18.99 -4.15
N SER A 97 -21.27 19.28 -3.80
CA SER A 97 -20.77 18.84 -2.49
C SER A 97 -21.56 19.51 -1.36
N PRO A 98 -22.08 18.74 -0.41
CA PRO A 98 -22.76 19.30 0.77
C PRO A 98 -21.79 19.83 1.82
N PHE A 99 -20.47 19.82 1.53
CA PHE A 99 -19.40 20.21 2.45
C PHE A 99 -18.71 21.48 1.98
N GLU A 100 -18.20 22.24 2.93
CA GLU A 100 -17.39 23.42 2.66
C GLU A 100 -15.92 23.05 2.46
N PHE A 101 -15.24 23.86 1.64
CA PHE A 101 -13.82 23.73 1.36
C PHE A 101 -13.08 25.02 1.73
N ALA A 102 -11.86 24.86 2.22
CA ALA A 102 -10.96 25.96 2.47
C ALA A 102 -9.55 25.63 2.00
N GLN A 103 -8.75 26.66 1.76
CA GLN A 103 -7.32 26.53 1.49
C GLN A 103 -6.55 26.44 2.80
N HIS A 104 -5.58 25.54 2.85
CA HIS A 104 -4.80 25.25 4.05
C HIS A 104 -3.30 25.25 3.78
N GLY A 105 -2.53 25.54 4.83
CA GLY A 105 -1.08 25.62 4.78
C GLY A 105 -0.58 26.81 3.93
N GLN A 106 0.73 26.90 3.79
CA GLN A 106 1.37 27.87 2.89
C GLN A 106 1.18 27.47 1.41
N SER A 107 1.01 26.19 1.17
CA SER A 107 0.75 25.62 -0.15
C SER A 107 -0.62 25.98 -0.73
N GLY A 108 -1.58 26.39 0.11
CA GLY A 108 -2.94 26.74 -0.31
C GLY A 108 -3.75 25.56 -0.84
N LEU A 109 -3.47 24.34 -0.39
CA LEU A 109 -4.22 23.15 -0.80
C LEU A 109 -5.67 23.24 -0.36
N TRP A 110 -6.59 22.93 -1.28
CA TRP A 110 -8.00 22.81 -0.97
C TRP A 110 -8.29 21.52 -0.22
N VAL A 111 -8.90 21.64 0.96
CA VAL A 111 -9.32 20.50 1.78
C VAL A 111 -10.74 20.76 2.28
N SER A 112 -11.58 19.73 2.25
CA SER A 112 -12.93 19.76 2.79
C SER A 112 -12.93 19.85 4.32
N GLU A 113 -13.96 20.48 4.89
CA GLU A 113 -14.23 20.53 6.34
C GLU A 113 -14.28 19.13 7.01
N LEU A 114 -14.38 18.07 6.20
CA LEU A 114 -14.35 16.68 6.67
C LEU A 114 -12.98 16.23 7.21
N PHE A 115 -11.91 16.94 6.86
CA PHE A 115 -10.53 16.60 7.23
C PHE A 115 -9.80 17.75 7.97
N PRO A 116 -10.35 18.25 9.11
CA PRO A 116 -9.78 19.40 9.81
C PRO A 116 -8.39 19.14 10.40
N GLU A 117 -8.07 17.90 10.78
CA GLU A 117 -6.76 17.55 11.31
C GLU A 117 -5.74 17.28 10.20
N VAL A 118 -6.11 16.58 9.13
CA VAL A 118 -5.26 16.39 7.94
C VAL A 118 -4.97 17.73 7.27
N ALA A 119 -5.91 18.66 7.25
CA ALA A 119 -5.72 20.00 6.70
C ALA A 119 -4.56 20.77 7.37
N LYS A 120 -4.27 20.51 8.65
CA LYS A 120 -3.09 21.07 9.36
C LYS A 120 -1.75 20.51 8.83
N GLN A 121 -1.81 19.41 8.07
CA GLN A 121 -0.66 18.76 7.44
C GLN A 121 -0.56 19.08 5.94
N ALA A 122 -1.35 20.02 5.41
CA ALA A 122 -1.48 20.31 3.99
C ALA A 122 -0.13 20.50 3.28
N ASP A 123 0.80 21.23 3.90
CA ASP A 123 2.11 21.51 3.33
C ASP A 123 3.01 20.26 3.16
N LYS A 124 2.61 19.10 3.69
CA LYS A 124 3.32 17.82 3.51
C LYS A 124 2.73 16.96 2.40
N LEU A 125 1.51 17.28 1.95
CA LEU A 125 0.76 16.45 1.03
C LEU A 125 1.13 16.74 -0.42
N CYS A 126 1.25 15.70 -1.22
CA CYS A 126 1.35 15.74 -2.68
C CYS A 126 0.06 15.16 -3.26
N MET A 127 -0.83 16.01 -3.76
CA MET A 127 -2.11 15.62 -4.32
C MET A 127 -1.98 15.14 -5.76
N LEU A 128 -2.63 14.04 -6.08
CA LEU A 128 -2.75 13.48 -7.43
C LEU A 128 -4.22 13.55 -7.85
N HIS A 129 -4.64 14.67 -8.46
CA HIS A 129 -6.03 14.88 -8.90
C HIS A 129 -6.34 14.22 -10.25
N GLY A 130 -5.30 13.87 -11.02
CA GLY A 130 -5.44 13.23 -12.32
C GLY A 130 -5.50 11.70 -12.30
N MET A 131 -5.77 11.07 -11.16
CA MET A 131 -5.83 9.61 -11.07
C MET A 131 -6.96 9.02 -11.90
N HIS A 132 -6.70 7.89 -12.57
CA HIS A 132 -7.71 7.10 -13.28
C HIS A 132 -7.33 5.62 -13.33
N THR A 133 -8.32 4.76 -13.55
CA THR A 133 -8.17 3.31 -13.62
C THR A 133 -9.07 2.72 -14.71
N ASP A 134 -8.88 1.44 -15.05
CA ASP A 134 -9.57 0.85 -16.21
C ASP A 134 -11.06 0.56 -15.95
N LEU A 135 -11.45 0.23 -14.73
CA LEU A 135 -12.79 -0.28 -14.42
C LEU A 135 -13.42 0.35 -13.18
N PRO A 136 -14.73 0.63 -13.19
CA PRO A 136 -15.50 1.13 -12.03
C PRO A 136 -16.14 -0.04 -11.23
N ASN A 137 -15.42 -1.12 -11.00
CA ASN A 137 -15.89 -2.27 -10.22
C ASN A 137 -14.92 -2.54 -9.08
N HIS A 138 -15.38 -2.55 -7.84
CA HIS A 138 -14.55 -2.64 -6.64
C HIS A 138 -13.56 -3.80 -6.70
N ALA A 139 -14.01 -5.04 -6.88
CA ALA A 139 -13.14 -6.19 -6.83
C ALA A 139 -12.02 -6.15 -7.89
N GLN A 140 -12.36 -5.72 -9.11
CA GLN A 140 -11.41 -5.64 -10.23
C GLN A 140 -10.48 -4.43 -10.10
N ALA A 141 -11.00 -3.25 -9.77
CA ALA A 141 -10.18 -2.05 -9.60
C ALA A 141 -9.27 -2.16 -8.37
N PHE A 142 -9.76 -2.79 -7.28
CA PHE A 142 -8.97 -3.06 -6.10
C PHE A 142 -7.80 -4.00 -6.41
N LEU A 143 -8.08 -5.08 -7.18
CA LEU A 143 -7.03 -5.97 -7.66
C LEU A 143 -6.04 -5.23 -8.56
N GLN A 144 -6.50 -4.36 -9.47
CA GLN A 144 -5.62 -3.58 -10.33
C GLN A 144 -4.75 -2.61 -9.54
N MET A 145 -5.30 -1.94 -8.54
CA MET A 145 -4.56 -1.04 -7.66
C MET A 145 -3.44 -1.76 -6.89
N HIS A 146 -3.65 -3.02 -6.52
CA HIS A 146 -2.64 -3.80 -5.81
C HIS A 146 -1.68 -4.55 -6.71
N CYS A 147 -2.14 -5.11 -7.82
CA CYS A 147 -1.39 -6.08 -8.63
C CYS A 147 -1.11 -5.60 -10.07
N GLY A 148 -1.53 -4.39 -10.44
CA GLY A 148 -1.37 -3.83 -11.78
C GLY A 148 -2.25 -4.47 -12.86
N ILE A 149 -3.15 -5.39 -12.51
CA ILE A 149 -4.06 -6.08 -13.44
C ILE A 149 -5.35 -6.47 -12.72
N PHE A 150 -6.46 -6.51 -13.45
CA PHE A 150 -7.79 -6.80 -12.89
C PHE A 150 -8.37 -8.18 -13.26
N GLN A 151 -7.72 -8.92 -14.16
CA GLN A 151 -8.26 -10.18 -14.71
C GLN A 151 -7.88 -11.39 -13.89
N PHE A 152 -6.68 -11.44 -13.34
CA PHE A 152 -6.16 -12.55 -12.55
C PHE A 152 -5.09 -12.08 -11.56
N PRO A 153 -4.89 -12.79 -10.45
CA PRO A 153 -3.89 -12.40 -9.45
C PRO A 153 -2.46 -12.43 -10.00
N ARG A 154 -1.74 -11.33 -9.77
CA ARG A 154 -0.29 -11.21 -9.94
C ARG A 154 0.34 -10.77 -8.61
N PRO A 155 1.67 -10.78 -8.48
CA PRO A 155 2.28 -10.28 -7.27
C PRO A 155 1.88 -8.82 -7.01
N SER A 156 1.54 -8.54 -5.76
CA SER A 156 1.12 -7.21 -5.33
C SER A 156 2.27 -6.22 -5.27
N LEU A 157 1.96 -4.92 -5.24
CA LEU A 157 2.95 -3.84 -5.05
C LEU A 157 3.85 -4.08 -3.84
N GLY A 158 3.28 -4.53 -2.70
CA GLY A 158 4.07 -4.88 -1.51
C GLY A 158 5.01 -6.06 -1.75
N ALA A 159 4.53 -7.10 -2.46
CA ALA A 159 5.36 -8.25 -2.84
C ALA A 159 6.50 -7.86 -3.80
N TRP A 160 6.23 -7.03 -4.80
CA TRP A 160 7.26 -6.48 -5.70
C TRP A 160 8.26 -5.57 -4.97
N THR A 161 7.79 -4.76 -4.02
CA THR A 161 8.67 -3.95 -3.18
C THR A 161 9.63 -4.82 -2.38
N LEU A 162 9.11 -5.86 -1.75
CA LEU A 162 9.94 -6.79 -0.98
C LEU A 162 10.87 -7.63 -1.87
N TYR A 163 10.40 -8.05 -3.05
CA TYR A 163 11.24 -8.72 -4.05
C TYR A 163 12.40 -7.84 -4.53
N GLY A 164 12.13 -6.54 -4.75
CA GLY A 164 13.15 -5.59 -5.22
C GLY A 164 14.15 -5.16 -4.16
N LEU A 165 13.72 -4.95 -2.92
CA LEU A 165 14.54 -4.36 -1.86
C LEU A 165 15.07 -5.37 -0.83
N GLY A 166 14.43 -6.52 -0.70
CA GLY A 166 14.64 -7.39 0.47
C GLY A 166 14.14 -6.75 1.77
N SER A 167 14.48 -7.35 2.89
CA SER A 167 14.12 -6.88 4.24
C SER A 167 15.36 -6.41 5.00
N THR A 168 15.21 -5.38 5.82
CA THR A 168 16.23 -4.95 6.78
C THR A 168 16.04 -5.57 8.16
N ASN A 169 14.94 -6.27 8.37
CA ASN A 169 14.64 -7.01 9.60
C ASN A 169 14.42 -8.48 9.26
N GLU A 170 15.16 -9.36 9.89
CA GLU A 170 15.08 -10.81 9.69
C GLU A 170 14.02 -11.50 10.56
N ASN A 171 13.48 -10.79 11.55
CA ASN A 171 12.57 -11.34 12.55
C ASN A 171 11.10 -10.92 12.33
N LEU A 172 10.85 -10.04 11.36
CA LEU A 172 9.51 -9.59 10.99
C LEU A 172 9.28 -9.75 9.48
N PRO A 173 8.03 -10.01 9.04
CA PRO A 173 7.71 -9.98 7.62
C PRO A 173 8.04 -8.61 7.02
N GLY A 174 8.64 -8.60 5.84
CA GLY A 174 8.97 -7.35 5.16
C GLY A 174 7.76 -6.65 4.52
N PHE A 175 6.64 -7.39 4.34
CA PHE A 175 5.35 -6.87 3.90
C PHE A 175 4.23 -7.33 4.84
N ILE A 176 3.49 -6.37 5.41
CA ILE A 176 2.37 -6.62 6.33
C ILE A 176 1.15 -5.84 5.86
N THR A 177 -0.01 -6.49 5.87
CA THR A 177 -1.31 -5.87 5.63
C THR A 177 -2.19 -5.97 6.87
N ILE A 178 -2.74 -4.83 7.32
CA ILE A 178 -3.57 -4.70 8.51
C ILE A 178 -5.03 -4.62 8.07
N ASN A 179 -5.84 -5.58 8.50
CA ASN A 179 -7.26 -5.69 8.19
C ASN A 179 -7.61 -5.65 6.69
N PRO A 180 -6.89 -6.38 5.80
CA PRO A 180 -7.23 -6.39 4.39
C PRO A 180 -8.65 -6.89 4.14
N PRO A 181 -9.34 -6.42 3.09
CA PRO A 181 -10.68 -6.85 2.76
C PRO A 181 -10.72 -8.34 2.45
N GLN A 182 -11.85 -8.98 2.76
CA GLN A 182 -12.07 -10.38 2.44
C GLN A 182 -12.75 -10.58 1.08
N THR A 183 -13.50 -9.57 0.62
CA THR A 183 -14.34 -9.63 -0.58
C THR A 183 -13.65 -9.02 -1.80
N ASN A 184 -13.24 -7.77 -1.73
CA ASN A 184 -12.66 -7.03 -2.87
C ASN A 184 -11.22 -7.49 -3.15
N GLY A 185 -11.06 -8.51 -4.01
CA GLY A 185 -9.78 -9.13 -4.32
C GLY A 185 -9.27 -10.11 -3.25
N GLY A 186 -9.68 -9.97 -2.00
CA GLY A 186 -9.31 -10.87 -0.90
C GLY A 186 -7.79 -11.04 -0.74
N ALA A 187 -7.35 -12.30 -0.60
CA ALA A 187 -5.92 -12.62 -0.42
C ALA A 187 -5.05 -12.25 -1.63
N ALA A 188 -5.63 -12.06 -2.81
CA ALA A 188 -4.89 -11.69 -4.01
C ALA A 188 -4.22 -10.31 -3.88
N ASN A 189 -4.80 -9.40 -3.08
CA ASN A 189 -4.28 -8.05 -2.91
C ASN A 189 -2.91 -7.98 -2.20
N TYR A 190 -2.53 -9.03 -1.48
CA TYR A 190 -1.23 -9.12 -0.80
C TYR A 190 -0.47 -10.41 -1.19
N ALA A 191 -0.85 -11.04 -2.30
CA ALA A 191 -0.25 -12.27 -2.76
C ALA A 191 1.14 -12.07 -3.36
N ALA A 192 2.02 -13.05 -3.15
CA ALA A 192 3.24 -13.21 -3.92
C ALA A 192 2.97 -13.79 -5.31
N SER A 193 1.86 -14.53 -5.49
CA SER A 193 1.45 -15.15 -6.75
C SER A 193 2.56 -16.01 -7.35
N PHE A 194 3.13 -15.63 -8.50
CA PHE A 194 4.24 -16.35 -9.14
C PHE A 194 5.63 -16.02 -8.56
N LEU A 195 5.75 -15.01 -7.69
CA LEU A 195 6.99 -14.81 -6.91
C LEU A 195 7.10 -15.86 -5.80
N PRO A 196 8.30 -16.20 -5.34
CA PRO A 196 8.48 -17.09 -4.19
C PRO A 196 7.65 -16.68 -2.96
N ALA A 197 7.13 -17.67 -2.24
CA ALA A 197 6.20 -17.48 -1.12
C ALA A 197 6.72 -16.56 -0.01
N VAL A 198 8.03 -16.43 0.14
CA VAL A 198 8.66 -15.55 1.14
C VAL A 198 8.35 -14.07 0.95
N TYR A 199 7.93 -13.65 -0.27
CA TYR A 199 7.51 -12.27 -0.57
C TYR A 199 6.02 -12.04 -0.32
N GLN A 200 5.28 -13.09 0.12
CA GLN A 200 3.87 -13.02 0.48
C GLN A 200 3.63 -12.01 1.60
N GLY A 201 2.62 -11.14 1.44
CA GLY A 201 2.18 -10.26 2.51
C GLY A 201 1.60 -11.02 3.70
N THR A 202 2.02 -10.66 4.89
CA THR A 202 1.49 -11.24 6.14
C THR A 202 0.29 -10.45 6.61
N ARG A 203 -0.86 -11.11 6.69
CA ARG A 203 -2.08 -10.50 7.20
C ARG A 203 -2.09 -10.46 8.73
N ILE A 204 -2.37 -9.29 9.30
CA ILE A 204 -2.69 -9.12 10.71
C ILE A 204 -4.08 -8.49 10.87
N GLY A 205 -4.77 -8.81 11.97
CA GLY A 205 -6.17 -8.46 12.14
C GLY A 205 -7.13 -9.44 11.45
N ARG A 206 -8.42 -9.30 11.71
CA ARG A 206 -9.44 -10.26 11.23
C ARG A 206 -10.07 -9.91 9.89
N GLY A 207 -9.76 -8.75 9.33
CA GLY A 207 -10.51 -8.19 8.19
C GLY A 207 -11.96 -7.86 8.59
N GLY A 208 -12.46 -6.70 8.18
CA GLY A 208 -13.80 -6.25 8.58
C GLY A 208 -13.78 -5.26 9.75
N PHE A 209 -14.95 -4.71 10.02
CA PHE A 209 -15.18 -3.59 10.91
C PHE A 209 -14.94 -3.97 12.40
N GLY A 210 -14.09 -3.22 13.10
CA GLY A 210 -14.02 -3.21 14.57
C GLY A 210 -13.14 -4.27 15.25
N GLY A 211 -12.38 -5.06 14.52
CA GLY A 211 -11.47 -6.05 15.10
C GLY A 211 -10.17 -5.43 15.60
N GLY A 212 -9.75 -5.74 16.84
CA GLY A 212 -8.40 -5.43 17.30
C GLY A 212 -7.35 -6.07 16.41
N VAL A 213 -6.17 -5.45 16.32
CA VAL A 213 -5.05 -6.01 15.55
C VAL A 213 -4.48 -7.20 16.31
N GLN A 214 -4.83 -8.39 15.86
CA GLN A 214 -4.32 -9.64 16.41
C GLN A 214 -3.66 -10.47 15.32
N VAL A 215 -2.55 -11.09 15.64
CA VAL A 215 -1.91 -12.08 14.77
C VAL A 215 -2.41 -13.46 15.15
N SER A 216 -3.12 -14.11 14.24
CA SER A 216 -3.61 -15.47 14.45
C SER A 216 -2.43 -16.44 14.52
N ASN A 217 -2.51 -17.41 15.44
CA ASN A 217 -1.52 -18.48 15.56
C ASN A 217 -0.07 -18.02 15.84
N LEU A 218 0.11 -16.81 16.40
CA LEU A 218 1.44 -16.29 16.73
C LEU A 218 2.16 -17.14 17.79
N ARG A 219 1.43 -17.75 18.71
CA ARG A 219 1.96 -18.65 19.73
C ARG A 219 1.29 -20.01 19.67
N ASN A 220 2.10 -21.05 19.80
CA ASN A 220 1.60 -22.40 19.99
C ASN A 220 1.43 -22.68 21.50
N SER A 221 0.19 -22.80 21.96
CA SER A 221 -0.11 -23.07 23.37
C SER A 221 0.22 -24.51 23.84
N ARG A 222 0.48 -25.41 22.88
CA ARG A 222 0.72 -26.83 23.17
C ARG A 222 2.19 -27.23 23.17
N ARG A 223 3.11 -26.34 22.76
CA ARG A 223 4.54 -26.64 22.63
C ARG A 223 5.40 -25.48 23.10
N THR A 224 6.52 -25.77 23.73
CA THR A 224 7.57 -24.79 24.04
C THR A 224 8.26 -24.33 22.75
N LEU A 225 8.95 -23.20 22.78
CA LEU A 225 9.73 -22.70 21.64
C LEU A 225 10.81 -23.71 21.21
N ASP A 226 11.48 -24.36 22.17
CA ASP A 226 12.49 -25.37 21.88
C ASP A 226 11.90 -26.58 21.15
N ALA A 227 10.74 -27.08 21.61
CA ALA A 227 10.05 -28.17 20.94
C ALA A 227 9.57 -27.78 19.53
N GLN A 228 9.16 -26.52 19.32
CA GLN A 228 8.82 -25.99 18.00
C GLN A 228 10.07 -25.90 17.12
N ARG A 229 11.21 -25.47 17.68
CA ARG A 229 12.49 -25.40 16.93
C ARG A 229 12.90 -26.78 16.42
N VAL A 230 12.92 -27.78 17.28
CA VAL A 230 13.26 -29.17 16.90
C VAL A 230 12.32 -29.68 15.80
N GLN A 231 11.02 -29.41 15.94
CA GLN A 231 10.05 -29.80 14.91
C GLN A 231 10.32 -29.09 13.57
N LEU A 232 10.61 -27.80 13.62
CA LEU A 232 10.91 -27.02 12.43
C LEU A 232 12.18 -27.50 11.74
N ASP A 233 13.24 -27.79 12.50
CA ASP A 233 14.50 -28.32 11.96
C ASP A 233 14.27 -29.63 11.19
N TYR A 234 13.44 -30.52 11.74
CA TYR A 234 13.08 -31.77 11.08
C TYR A 234 12.28 -31.53 9.77
N VAL A 235 11.28 -30.63 9.80
CA VAL A 235 10.52 -30.26 8.59
C VAL A 235 11.43 -29.63 7.53
N GLN A 236 12.37 -28.79 7.96
CA GLN A 236 13.32 -28.16 7.04
C GLN A 236 14.33 -29.15 6.44
N GLN A 237 14.70 -30.18 7.18
CA GLN A 237 15.51 -31.26 6.62
C GLN A 237 14.73 -32.00 5.51
N LEU A 238 13.48 -32.38 5.77
CA LEU A 238 12.62 -33.04 4.74
C LEU A 238 12.44 -32.14 3.51
N ASN A 239 12.21 -30.84 3.70
CA ASN A 239 12.08 -29.91 2.59
C ASN A 239 13.36 -29.85 1.73
N ARG A 240 14.54 -29.88 2.32
CA ARG A 240 15.83 -29.91 1.59
C ARG A 240 16.00 -31.20 0.78
N GLU A 241 15.65 -32.34 1.37
CA GLU A 241 15.69 -33.64 0.67
C GLU A 241 14.74 -33.66 -0.54
N VAL A 242 13.55 -33.02 -0.41
CA VAL A 242 12.61 -32.87 -1.52
C VAL A 242 13.15 -31.92 -2.60
N ALA A 243 13.76 -30.78 -2.21
CA ALA A 243 14.37 -29.85 -3.14
C ALA A 243 15.45 -30.49 -4.00
N GLU A 244 16.33 -31.29 -3.37
CA GLU A 244 17.39 -32.03 -4.06
C GLU A 244 16.79 -33.06 -5.05
N SER A 245 15.70 -33.72 -4.69
CA SER A 245 15.07 -34.74 -5.52
C SER A 245 14.33 -34.21 -6.74
N LEU A 246 13.72 -33.01 -6.63
CA LEU A 246 12.91 -32.40 -7.67
C LEU A 246 13.70 -31.49 -8.62
N GLY A 247 14.92 -31.08 -8.24
CA GLY A 247 15.75 -30.17 -9.03
C GLY A 247 15.18 -28.73 -9.16
N GLU A 248 14.25 -28.36 -8.30
CA GLU A 248 13.65 -27.01 -8.22
C GLU A 248 13.88 -26.38 -6.83
N PRO A 249 15.12 -26.02 -6.48
CA PRO A 249 15.46 -25.57 -5.14
C PRO A 249 14.81 -24.23 -4.77
N ALA A 250 14.61 -23.30 -5.71
CA ALA A 250 14.20 -21.92 -5.42
C ALA A 250 12.78 -21.79 -4.80
N GLU A 251 11.82 -22.62 -5.21
CA GLU A 251 10.46 -22.60 -4.64
C GLU A 251 10.45 -23.16 -3.21
N ILE A 252 11.21 -24.22 -2.97
CA ILE A 252 11.33 -24.85 -1.66
C ILE A 252 12.16 -23.98 -0.72
N ASP A 253 13.21 -23.31 -1.20
CA ASP A 253 13.98 -22.34 -0.41
C ASP A 253 13.10 -21.19 0.07
N GLY A 254 12.20 -20.70 -0.78
CA GLY A 254 11.18 -19.70 -0.39
C GLY A 254 10.23 -20.20 0.72
N LEU A 255 9.85 -21.48 0.67
CA LEU A 255 9.02 -22.12 1.70
C LEU A 255 9.78 -22.27 3.02
N ILE A 256 11.03 -22.74 2.95
CA ILE A 256 11.94 -22.85 4.10
C ILE A 256 12.09 -21.49 4.79
N ALA A 257 12.39 -20.45 4.02
CA ALA A 257 12.55 -19.10 4.53
C ALA A 257 11.27 -18.57 5.19
N SER A 258 10.08 -18.91 4.64
CA SER A 258 8.79 -18.53 5.20
C SER A 258 8.52 -19.18 6.56
N TYR A 259 8.86 -20.44 6.73
CA TYR A 259 8.72 -21.12 8.02
C TYR A 259 9.69 -20.59 9.07
N GLU A 260 10.94 -20.31 8.70
CA GLU A 260 11.93 -19.70 9.59
C GLU A 260 11.48 -18.30 10.04
N LEU A 261 10.96 -17.49 9.12
CA LEU A 261 10.43 -16.17 9.44
C LEU A 261 9.23 -16.27 10.39
N ALA A 262 8.29 -17.18 10.13
CA ALA A 262 7.13 -17.40 11.00
C ALA A 262 7.53 -17.83 12.42
N PHE A 263 8.60 -18.60 12.57
CA PHE A 263 9.13 -18.97 13.88
C PHE A 263 9.76 -17.76 14.59
N ARG A 264 10.62 -16.99 13.91
CA ARG A 264 11.31 -15.82 14.50
C ARG A 264 10.35 -14.70 14.89
N MET A 265 9.28 -14.48 14.11
CA MET A 265 8.32 -13.43 14.42
C MET A 265 7.54 -13.63 15.73
N GLN A 266 7.51 -14.85 16.29
CA GLN A 266 6.88 -15.13 17.58
C GLN A 266 7.52 -14.31 18.73
N GLY A 267 8.81 -13.97 18.61
CA GLY A 267 9.54 -13.19 19.60
C GLY A 267 9.35 -11.67 19.45
N GLU A 268 9.31 -11.16 18.21
CA GLU A 268 9.35 -9.71 17.93
C GLU A 268 7.95 -9.11 17.73
N MET A 269 7.04 -9.83 17.06
CA MET A 269 5.72 -9.29 16.75
C MET A 269 4.92 -8.87 18.01
N PRO A 270 4.92 -9.63 19.14
CA PRO A 270 4.24 -9.19 20.35
C PRO A 270 4.74 -7.84 20.88
N LYS A 271 6.04 -7.56 20.77
CA LYS A 271 6.64 -6.31 21.23
C LYS A 271 6.17 -5.11 20.39
N VAL A 272 6.08 -5.31 19.08
CA VAL A 272 5.60 -4.27 18.16
C VAL A 272 4.11 -3.99 18.35
N LEU A 273 3.32 -5.01 18.63
CA LEU A 273 1.87 -4.89 18.83
C LEU A 273 1.48 -4.37 20.23
N ASP A 274 2.42 -4.36 21.18
CA ASP A 274 2.18 -3.86 22.55
C ASP A 274 2.20 -2.32 22.58
N LEU A 275 1.02 -1.72 22.45
CA LEU A 275 0.83 -0.26 22.49
C LEU A 275 0.87 0.32 23.92
N ALA A 276 0.92 -0.51 24.96
CA ALA A 276 1.04 -0.03 26.35
C ALA A 276 2.40 0.66 26.60
N GLN A 277 3.38 0.41 25.76
CA GLN A 277 4.69 1.06 25.80
C GLN A 277 4.71 2.47 25.22
N GLU A 278 3.66 2.88 24.51
CA GLU A 278 3.55 4.21 23.94
C GLU A 278 3.09 5.23 24.98
N THR A 279 3.63 6.43 24.90
CA THR A 279 3.24 7.51 25.83
C THR A 279 1.78 7.91 25.64
N ALA A 280 1.14 8.44 26.69
CA ALA A 280 -0.21 8.97 26.58
C ALA A 280 -0.31 10.09 25.54
N ALA A 281 0.74 10.90 25.36
CA ALA A 281 0.81 11.93 24.34
C ALA A 281 0.78 11.32 22.93
N THR A 282 1.55 10.27 22.67
CA THR A 282 1.52 9.52 21.41
C THR A 282 0.14 8.92 21.18
N GLN A 283 -0.43 8.25 22.15
CA GLN A 283 -1.77 7.65 22.02
C GLN A 283 -2.82 8.71 21.69
N LYS A 284 -2.78 9.87 22.35
CA LYS A 284 -3.66 11.01 22.09
C LYS A 284 -3.52 11.57 20.68
N LEU A 285 -2.30 11.63 20.17
CA LEU A 285 -2.01 12.09 18.82
C LEU A 285 -2.76 11.25 17.77
N TYR A 286 -2.84 9.93 17.96
CA TYR A 286 -3.57 9.00 17.11
C TYR A 286 -5.07 8.85 17.47
N GLY A 287 -5.60 9.60 18.42
CA GLY A 287 -6.98 9.49 18.86
C GLY A 287 -7.31 8.20 19.62
N ILE A 288 -6.34 7.63 20.34
CA ILE A 288 -6.49 6.35 21.07
C ILE A 288 -6.93 6.57 22.53
N ASP A 289 -6.71 7.73 23.11
CA ASP A 289 -6.87 8.05 24.53
C ASP A 289 -8.33 8.15 25.03
N ASP A 290 -9.29 8.18 24.13
CA ASP A 290 -10.70 8.22 24.48
C ASP A 290 -11.26 6.87 24.94
N ALA A 291 -10.40 5.97 25.42
CA ALA A 291 -10.73 4.62 25.87
C ALA A 291 -11.65 4.55 27.12
N ARG A 292 -12.11 5.69 27.68
CA ARG A 292 -13.15 5.71 28.73
C ARG A 292 -14.57 5.53 28.22
N GLY A 293 -14.76 5.49 26.85
CA GLY A 293 -16.08 5.30 26.20
C GLY A 293 -16.32 3.91 25.59
N GLY A 294 -15.32 3.00 25.62
CA GLY A 294 -15.40 1.69 24.95
C GLY A 294 -15.89 0.52 25.80
N GLY A 295 -16.56 0.80 26.88
CA GLY A 295 -17.17 -0.23 27.69
C GLY A 295 -18.67 -0.28 27.41
N GLY A 296 -19.13 -1.31 26.74
CA GLY A 296 -20.51 -1.70 26.86
C GLY A 296 -21.39 -1.46 25.64
N GLY A 297 -22.17 -2.43 25.35
CA GLY A 297 -23.42 -2.31 24.66
C GLY A 297 -23.42 -2.85 23.26
N GLY A 298 -23.39 -4.18 23.16
CA GLY A 298 -24.02 -4.85 22.05
C GLY A 298 -25.49 -4.44 21.95
N GLY A 299 -25.80 -3.49 21.08
CA GLY A 299 -27.12 -3.22 20.58
C GLY A 299 -27.32 -3.98 19.29
N PHE A 300 -27.98 -5.14 19.32
CA PHE A 300 -28.55 -5.80 18.16
C PHE A 300 -29.67 -4.91 17.62
N GLY A 301 -29.50 -4.38 16.43
CA GLY A 301 -30.53 -3.64 15.74
C GLY A 301 -30.12 -3.11 14.40
N GLY A 302 -30.58 -3.73 13.33
CA GLY A 302 -30.64 -3.14 11.99
C GLY A 302 -29.53 -3.53 11.03
N GLY A 303 -29.78 -4.57 10.22
CA GLY A 303 -29.01 -4.91 9.05
C GLY A 303 -29.03 -3.80 8.02
N GLY A 304 -27.98 -3.02 7.93
CA GLY A 304 -27.62 -2.14 6.84
C GLY A 304 -26.23 -2.53 6.37
N LEU A 305 -26.11 -2.94 5.13
CA LEU A 305 -24.85 -3.15 4.42
C LEU A 305 -24.16 -1.79 4.21
N GLY A 306 -23.46 -1.26 5.20
CA GLY A 306 -22.81 0.03 5.04
C GLY A 306 -22.36 0.72 6.32
N GLY A 307 -21.86 0.03 7.32
CA GLY A 307 -21.40 0.64 8.57
C GLY A 307 -19.93 0.37 8.85
N GLY A 308 -19.04 1.33 8.59
CA GLY A 308 -17.66 1.34 9.00
C GLY A 308 -17.53 1.39 10.52
N GLY A 309 -17.51 0.24 11.17
CA GLY A 309 -17.64 0.11 12.61
C GLY A 309 -16.37 0.08 13.40
N GLY A 310 -15.50 1.04 13.27
CA GLY A 310 -14.40 1.25 14.19
C GLY A 310 -14.12 2.73 14.27
N GLY A 311 -14.52 3.38 15.35
CA GLY A 311 -14.28 4.80 15.55
C GLY A 311 -12.79 5.17 15.49
N PRO A 312 -12.41 6.46 15.61
CA PRO A 312 -11.04 6.96 15.48
C PRO A 312 -10.01 6.15 16.25
N SER A 313 -10.37 5.66 17.42
CA SER A 313 -9.51 4.84 18.27
C SER A 313 -9.08 3.52 17.62
N ALA A 314 -9.94 2.87 16.82
CA ALA A 314 -9.56 1.60 16.18
C ALA A 314 -8.59 1.83 15.03
N PHE A 315 -8.86 2.77 14.14
CA PHE A 315 -7.96 3.11 13.04
C PHE A 315 -6.68 3.75 13.56
N GLY A 316 -6.74 4.57 14.63
CA GLY A 316 -5.58 5.13 15.31
C GLY A 316 -4.60 4.06 15.81
N ARG A 317 -5.12 2.98 16.42
CA ARG A 317 -4.29 1.82 16.81
C ARG A 317 -3.60 1.18 15.61
N GLN A 318 -4.30 1.02 14.50
CA GLN A 318 -3.75 0.45 13.27
C GLN A 318 -2.65 1.33 12.68
N CYS A 319 -2.86 2.66 12.62
CA CYS A 319 -1.85 3.62 12.17
C CYS A 319 -0.62 3.62 13.10
N LEU A 320 -0.81 3.57 14.41
CA LEU A 320 0.27 3.51 15.37
C LEU A 320 1.07 2.20 15.25
N ILE A 321 0.41 1.07 15.04
CA ILE A 321 1.07 -0.21 14.75
C ILE A 321 1.84 -0.13 13.42
N ALA A 322 1.28 0.48 12.38
CA ALA A 322 1.97 0.66 11.10
C ALA A 322 3.27 1.47 11.29
N ARG A 323 3.24 2.57 12.07
CA ARG A 323 4.44 3.33 12.41
C ARG A 323 5.48 2.46 13.14
N ARG A 324 5.08 1.68 14.13
CA ARG A 324 5.98 0.79 14.89
C ARG A 324 6.58 -0.31 13.99
N LEU A 325 5.79 -0.85 13.07
CA LEU A 325 6.27 -1.85 12.10
C LEU A 325 7.35 -1.28 11.18
N ILE A 326 7.14 -0.08 10.60
CA ILE A 326 8.17 0.52 9.73
C ILE A 326 9.41 0.94 10.52
N GLU A 327 9.25 1.38 11.76
CA GLU A 327 10.35 1.69 12.68
C GLU A 327 11.17 0.44 13.01
N ALA A 328 10.51 -0.72 13.13
CA ALA A 328 11.13 -2.03 13.29
C ALA A 328 11.70 -2.63 11.98
N GLY A 329 11.67 -1.90 10.86
CA GLY A 329 12.30 -2.28 9.60
C GLY A 329 11.41 -3.01 8.59
N VAL A 330 10.09 -3.04 8.79
CA VAL A 330 9.14 -3.55 7.78
C VAL A 330 9.13 -2.60 6.57
N ARG A 331 9.24 -3.16 5.36
CA ARG A 331 9.37 -2.38 4.11
C ARG A 331 8.05 -1.81 3.61
N PHE A 332 6.99 -2.60 3.72
CA PHE A 332 5.66 -2.20 3.22
C PHE A 332 4.60 -2.56 4.25
N VAL A 333 3.84 -1.57 4.69
CA VAL A 333 2.70 -1.76 5.59
C VAL A 333 1.48 -1.15 4.93
N GLU A 334 0.45 -1.97 4.73
CA GLU A 334 -0.85 -1.50 4.28
C GLU A 334 -1.83 -1.51 5.45
N VAL A 335 -2.60 -0.44 5.57
CA VAL A 335 -3.69 -0.32 6.57
C VAL A 335 -4.98 -0.10 5.82
N THR A 336 -5.86 -1.09 5.81
CA THR A 336 -7.13 -0.98 5.09
C THR A 336 -8.27 -0.63 6.04
N VAL A 337 -9.08 0.34 5.62
CA VAL A 337 -10.34 0.71 6.26
C VAL A 337 -11.44 0.75 5.20
N GLY A 338 -12.48 -0.04 5.40
CA GLY A 338 -13.63 -0.11 4.49
C GLY A 338 -14.69 0.94 4.81
N GLY A 339 -15.83 0.85 4.08
CA GLY A 339 -17.00 1.67 4.33
C GLY A 339 -17.02 2.98 3.54
N TRP A 340 -16.30 3.06 2.41
CA TRP A 340 -16.29 4.26 1.57
C TRP A 340 -17.23 4.18 0.35
N ASP A 341 -18.03 3.12 0.24
CA ASP A 341 -18.97 2.89 -0.87
C ASP A 341 -20.31 3.62 -0.64
N HIS A 342 -20.30 4.95 -0.73
CA HIS A 342 -21.41 5.82 -0.35
C HIS A 342 -22.39 6.07 -1.51
N HIS A 343 -23.18 5.07 -1.86
CA HIS A 343 -24.28 5.19 -2.83
C HIS A 343 -25.52 5.87 -2.27
N ARG A 344 -25.64 5.98 -0.93
CA ARG A 344 -26.78 6.61 -0.21
C ARG A 344 -26.28 7.30 1.05
N ASN A 345 -27.09 8.22 1.58
CA ASN A 345 -26.80 8.97 2.81
C ASN A 345 -25.41 9.61 2.78
N LEU A 346 -25.03 10.21 1.64
CA LEU A 346 -23.66 10.69 1.40
C LEU A 346 -23.16 11.56 2.55
N LYS A 347 -23.96 12.55 2.97
CA LYS A 347 -23.52 13.52 3.98
C LYS A 347 -23.17 12.85 5.30
N GLU A 348 -24.05 12.02 5.83
CA GLU A 348 -23.85 11.36 7.11
C GLU A 348 -22.75 10.28 7.02
N SER A 349 -22.84 9.43 6.00
CA SER A 349 -21.92 8.30 5.84
C SER A 349 -20.48 8.77 5.60
N LEU A 350 -20.29 9.79 4.75
CA LEU A 350 -18.96 10.34 4.47
C LEU A 350 -18.39 11.09 5.69
N THR A 351 -19.22 11.84 6.43
CA THR A 351 -18.83 12.48 7.69
C THR A 351 -18.30 11.43 8.68
N ASN A 352 -19.03 10.32 8.85
CA ASN A 352 -18.62 9.25 9.75
C ASN A 352 -17.31 8.59 9.31
N SER A 353 -17.15 8.30 8.01
CA SER A 353 -15.93 7.70 7.47
C SER A 353 -14.73 8.63 7.62
N CYS A 354 -14.86 9.91 7.28
CA CYS A 354 -13.78 10.89 7.41
C CYS A 354 -13.39 11.13 8.88
N SER A 355 -14.37 11.28 9.78
CA SER A 355 -14.11 11.49 11.21
C SER A 355 -13.37 10.32 11.87
N ALA A 356 -13.57 9.11 11.35
CA ALA A 356 -12.88 7.92 11.85
C ALA A 356 -11.39 7.90 11.49
N VAL A 357 -10.97 8.58 10.42
CA VAL A 357 -9.61 8.49 9.90
C VAL A 357 -8.82 9.80 9.98
N ASP A 358 -9.46 10.96 10.07
CA ASP A 358 -8.83 12.28 9.99
C ASP A 358 -7.72 12.46 11.05
N LYS A 359 -8.08 12.39 12.33
CA LYS A 359 -7.12 12.55 13.42
C LYS A 359 -6.02 11.49 13.42
N PRO A 360 -6.30 10.18 13.22
CA PRO A 360 -5.28 9.16 13.07
C PRO A 360 -4.28 9.42 11.95
N ILE A 361 -4.73 9.87 10.78
CA ILE A 361 -3.85 10.17 9.64
C ILE A 361 -2.95 11.37 9.96
N ALA A 362 -3.53 12.45 10.47
CA ALA A 362 -2.78 13.62 10.89
C ALA A 362 -1.75 13.28 11.97
N GLY A 363 -2.15 12.45 12.94
CA GLY A 363 -1.27 11.94 13.99
C GLY A 363 -0.11 11.10 13.45
N LEU A 364 -0.38 10.22 12.48
CA LEU A 364 0.66 9.44 11.82
C LEU A 364 1.69 10.33 11.12
N LEU A 365 1.24 11.32 10.35
CA LEU A 365 2.14 12.23 9.63
C LEU A 365 2.99 13.07 10.60
N ALA A 366 2.38 13.58 11.66
CA ALA A 366 3.09 14.35 12.68
C ALA A 366 4.09 13.51 13.48
N ASP A 367 3.75 12.27 13.85
CA ASP A 367 4.63 11.36 14.57
C ASP A 367 5.82 10.93 13.70
N LEU A 368 5.58 10.57 12.44
CA LEU A 368 6.65 10.25 11.48
C LEU A 368 7.61 11.42 11.29
N GLU A 369 7.08 12.64 11.17
CA GLU A 369 7.92 13.84 11.04
C GLU A 369 8.75 14.09 12.30
N SER A 370 8.12 14.08 13.47
CA SER A 370 8.81 14.34 14.75
C SER A 370 9.93 13.35 15.06
N ARG A 371 9.83 12.13 14.51
CA ARG A 371 10.84 11.07 14.62
C ARG A 371 11.87 11.09 13.50
N GLY A 372 11.77 12.04 12.54
CA GLY A 372 12.62 12.03 11.34
C GLY A 372 12.40 10.85 10.39
N LEU A 373 11.29 10.12 10.55
CA LEU A 373 10.95 8.95 9.73
C LEU A 373 10.23 9.32 8.44
N LEU A 374 9.56 10.47 8.38
CA LEU A 374 8.79 10.89 7.21
C LEU A 374 9.68 11.11 5.97
N GLN A 375 10.93 11.49 6.17
CA GLN A 375 11.88 11.76 5.08
C GLN A 375 12.14 10.52 4.22
N ASP A 376 12.13 9.31 4.81
CA ASP A 376 12.41 8.06 4.11
C ASP A 376 11.24 7.05 4.18
N THR A 377 10.06 7.52 4.62
CA THR A 377 8.80 6.75 4.61
C THR A 377 7.82 7.42 3.66
N LEU A 378 7.42 6.70 2.62
CA LEU A 378 6.37 7.14 1.70
C LEU A 378 5.01 6.75 2.27
N VAL A 379 4.20 7.74 2.64
CA VAL A 379 2.81 7.54 3.06
C VAL A 379 1.90 7.75 1.86
N LEU A 380 1.08 6.76 1.53
CA LEU A 380 0.10 6.78 0.46
C LEU A 380 -1.30 6.79 1.05
N TRP A 381 -2.23 7.50 0.43
CA TRP A 381 -3.65 7.49 0.78
C TRP A 381 -4.51 7.46 -0.47
N GLY A 382 -5.55 6.65 -0.46
CA GLY A 382 -6.54 6.60 -1.53
C GLY A 382 -7.28 5.28 -1.58
N GLY A 383 -8.15 5.16 -2.57
CA GLY A 383 -8.93 3.97 -2.86
C GLY A 383 -8.83 3.59 -4.34
N GLU A 384 -9.57 2.56 -4.71
CA GLU A 384 -9.49 1.90 -6.00
C GLU A 384 -10.00 2.73 -7.19
N PHE A 385 -10.86 3.73 -6.94
CA PHE A 385 -11.36 4.75 -7.88
C PHE A 385 -12.04 5.90 -7.12
N GLY A 386 -12.76 6.78 -7.77
CA GLY A 386 -13.49 7.89 -7.17
C GLY A 386 -15.00 7.75 -7.28
N ARG A 387 -15.71 8.87 -7.12
CA ARG A 387 -17.16 8.94 -7.17
C ARG A 387 -17.65 9.94 -8.21
N THR A 388 -18.78 9.64 -8.88
CA THR A 388 -19.33 10.55 -9.89
C THR A 388 -19.80 11.86 -9.27
N PRO A 389 -19.60 12.99 -9.97
CA PRO A 389 -20.25 14.26 -9.62
C PRO A 389 -21.78 14.25 -9.76
N SER A 390 -22.33 13.23 -10.43
CA SER A 390 -23.78 13.04 -10.56
C SER A 390 -24.36 12.23 -9.41
N ALA A 391 -25.62 12.53 -9.09
CA ALA A 391 -26.36 11.84 -8.04
C ALA A 391 -26.72 10.40 -8.44
N GLN A 392 -26.56 9.48 -7.49
CA GLN A 392 -27.21 8.18 -7.46
C GLN A 392 -28.05 8.10 -6.16
N GLY A 393 -29.34 8.39 -6.29
CA GLY A 393 -30.15 8.65 -5.09
C GLY A 393 -29.68 9.92 -4.37
N ASP A 394 -29.32 9.80 -3.11
CA ASP A 394 -28.70 10.84 -2.27
C ASP A 394 -27.20 10.58 -2.01
N GLY A 395 -26.59 9.73 -2.84
CA GLY A 395 -25.16 9.42 -2.86
C GLY A 395 -24.57 9.55 -4.25
N ARG A 396 -23.43 8.90 -4.47
CA ARG A 396 -22.67 8.96 -5.73
C ARG A 396 -22.35 7.57 -6.27
N ASP A 397 -22.32 7.43 -7.59
CA ASP A 397 -21.90 6.22 -8.28
C ASP A 397 -20.37 6.14 -8.42
N HIS A 398 -19.85 5.04 -8.95
CA HIS A 398 -18.44 4.80 -9.17
C HIS A 398 -17.87 5.64 -10.31
N ASN A 399 -16.68 6.18 -10.12
CA ASN A 399 -15.97 6.95 -11.13
C ASN A 399 -14.52 6.49 -11.26
N ASN A 400 -14.23 5.76 -12.32
CA ASN A 400 -12.87 5.31 -12.64
C ASN A 400 -12.07 6.27 -13.53
N LYS A 401 -12.70 7.32 -14.06
CA LYS A 401 -12.09 8.23 -15.04
C LYS A 401 -11.36 9.42 -14.41
N GLY A 402 -11.74 9.79 -13.21
CA GLY A 402 -11.13 10.90 -12.47
C GLY A 402 -11.33 10.72 -10.98
N TYR A 403 -10.22 10.72 -10.21
CA TYR A 403 -10.26 10.69 -8.75
C TYR A 403 -8.94 11.22 -8.15
N THR A 404 -8.92 11.34 -6.84
CA THR A 404 -7.78 11.88 -6.11
C THR A 404 -7.19 10.84 -5.18
N MET A 405 -5.88 10.69 -5.26
CA MET A 405 -5.03 10.09 -4.22
C MET A 405 -4.01 11.13 -3.75
N TRP A 406 -3.35 10.87 -2.63
CA TRP A 406 -2.22 11.70 -2.22
C TRP A 406 -1.07 10.87 -1.64
N MET A 407 0.11 11.49 -1.64
CA MET A 407 1.34 10.96 -1.07
C MET A 407 1.94 11.96 -0.10
N ALA A 408 2.73 11.49 0.87
CA ALA A 408 3.51 12.35 1.76
C ALA A 408 4.83 11.68 2.15
N GLY A 409 5.89 12.47 2.31
CA GLY A 409 7.22 11.96 2.68
C GLY A 409 7.88 11.10 1.62
N GLY A 410 8.98 10.44 1.95
CA GLY A 410 9.69 9.49 1.08
C GLY A 410 10.09 10.06 -0.29
N GLY A 411 10.33 11.38 -0.39
CA GLY A 411 10.68 12.05 -1.65
C GLY A 411 9.46 12.47 -2.51
N ALA A 412 8.22 12.32 -2.02
CA ALA A 412 7.06 12.97 -2.62
C ALA A 412 7.15 14.47 -2.43
N ARG A 413 6.82 15.27 -3.47
CA ARG A 413 6.93 16.72 -3.46
C ARG A 413 5.89 17.36 -2.52
N PRO A 414 6.30 17.98 -1.41
CA PRO A 414 5.38 18.47 -0.39
C PRO A 414 4.63 19.74 -0.85
N GLY A 415 3.38 19.89 -0.40
CA GLY A 415 2.55 21.04 -0.71
C GLY A 415 2.22 21.19 -2.19
N PHE A 416 2.16 20.11 -2.95
CA PHE A 416 2.05 20.13 -4.41
C PHE A 416 0.76 19.47 -4.91
N VAL A 417 0.20 19.98 -5.99
CA VAL A 417 -0.92 19.39 -6.71
C VAL A 417 -0.45 19.01 -8.11
N HIS A 418 -0.62 17.74 -8.48
CA HIS A 418 -0.39 17.24 -9.83
C HIS A 418 -1.70 16.80 -10.47
N GLY A 419 -1.91 17.29 -11.69
CA GLY A 419 -3.07 16.95 -12.50
C GLY A 419 -4.34 17.69 -12.07
N GLN A 420 -5.37 17.49 -12.88
CA GLN A 420 -6.68 18.12 -12.70
C GLN A 420 -7.78 17.25 -13.29
N THR A 421 -8.92 17.17 -12.60
CA THR A 421 -10.17 16.69 -13.21
C THR A 421 -10.91 17.86 -13.86
N ASP A 422 -11.91 17.57 -14.70
CA ASP A 422 -12.75 18.60 -15.34
C ASP A 422 -13.49 19.46 -14.29
N ASP A 423 -14.18 20.51 -14.75
CA ASP A 423 -14.88 21.49 -13.91
C ASP A 423 -15.86 20.88 -12.91
N TYR A 424 -16.34 19.67 -13.16
CA TYR A 424 -17.27 18.93 -12.30
C TYR A 424 -16.61 17.79 -11.56
N GLY A 425 -15.46 17.25 -12.02
CA GLY A 425 -14.77 16.10 -11.45
C GLY A 425 -15.15 14.76 -12.09
N PHE A 426 -15.67 14.74 -13.34
CA PHE A 426 -15.99 13.48 -14.03
C PHE A 426 -14.78 12.72 -14.51
N GLU A 427 -13.81 13.43 -15.11
CA GLU A 427 -12.63 12.76 -15.67
C GLU A 427 -11.37 13.61 -15.52
N ALA A 428 -10.23 12.93 -15.42
CA ALA A 428 -8.93 13.56 -15.46
C ALA A 428 -8.71 14.22 -16.84
N VAL A 429 -8.36 15.51 -16.86
CA VAL A 429 -8.17 16.30 -18.10
C VAL A 429 -6.73 16.73 -18.28
N GLU A 430 -6.01 16.98 -17.20
CA GLU A 430 -4.62 17.42 -17.20
C GLU A 430 -3.79 16.55 -16.23
N GLY A 431 -2.51 16.32 -16.55
CA GLY A 431 -1.61 15.54 -15.69
C GLY A 431 -2.19 14.20 -15.32
N LYS A 432 -2.72 13.46 -16.29
CA LYS A 432 -3.37 12.16 -16.07
C LYS A 432 -2.39 11.16 -15.48
N VAL A 433 -2.79 10.47 -14.42
CA VAL A 433 -2.00 9.45 -13.75
C VAL A 433 -2.78 8.14 -13.73
N HIS A 434 -2.41 7.20 -14.58
CA HIS A 434 -2.96 5.86 -14.50
C HIS A 434 -2.40 5.10 -13.29
N VAL A 435 -3.12 4.10 -12.80
CA VAL A 435 -2.64 3.25 -11.69
C VAL A 435 -1.24 2.68 -11.95
N HIS A 436 -0.90 2.35 -13.20
CA HIS A 436 0.45 1.90 -13.56
C HIS A 436 1.51 3.01 -13.44
N ASP A 437 1.15 4.28 -13.69
CA ASP A 437 2.05 5.41 -13.53
C ASP A 437 2.30 5.68 -12.04
N TRP A 438 1.27 5.53 -11.23
CA TRP A 438 1.37 5.57 -9.76
C TRP A 438 2.29 4.46 -9.23
N HIS A 439 2.14 3.21 -9.72
CA HIS A 439 3.05 2.11 -9.39
C HIS A 439 4.49 2.41 -9.80
N ALA A 440 4.71 2.88 -11.04
CA ALA A 440 6.03 3.24 -11.53
C ALA A 440 6.68 4.33 -10.67
N THR A 441 5.89 5.32 -10.23
CA THR A 441 6.35 6.43 -9.38
C THR A 441 6.71 5.96 -7.99
N ILE A 442 5.92 5.08 -7.36
CA ILE A 442 6.25 4.50 -6.05
C ILE A 442 7.55 3.68 -6.13
N LEU A 443 7.66 2.81 -7.13
CA LEU A 443 8.87 2.02 -7.32
C LEU A 443 10.09 2.92 -7.57
N HIS A 444 9.94 4.00 -8.33
CA HIS A 444 10.98 5.00 -8.54
C HIS A 444 11.43 5.66 -7.23
N LEU A 445 10.50 6.11 -6.39
CA LEU A 445 10.81 6.68 -5.07
C LEU A 445 11.57 5.68 -4.18
N LEU A 446 11.29 4.39 -4.31
CA LEU A 446 11.99 3.29 -3.64
C LEU A 446 13.36 2.94 -4.28
N GLY A 447 13.80 3.66 -5.31
CA GLY A 447 15.05 3.39 -6.02
C GLY A 447 14.98 2.21 -6.99
N LEU A 448 13.78 1.76 -7.32
CA LEU A 448 13.54 0.62 -8.21
C LEU A 448 13.08 1.09 -9.59
N ASP A 449 13.79 0.66 -10.61
CA ASP A 449 13.38 0.82 -12.00
C ASP A 449 12.28 -0.21 -12.31
N HIS A 450 11.06 0.25 -12.52
CA HIS A 450 9.90 -0.63 -12.73
C HIS A 450 9.99 -1.45 -14.04
N GLU A 451 10.86 -1.06 -14.98
CA GLU A 451 11.11 -1.81 -16.21
C GLU A 451 12.17 -2.91 -16.04
N LYS A 452 13.16 -2.68 -15.16
CA LYS A 452 14.23 -3.64 -14.84
C LYS A 452 13.82 -4.59 -13.73
N LEU A 453 12.90 -4.19 -12.85
CA LEU A 453 12.38 -5.04 -11.79
C LEU A 453 11.45 -6.10 -12.39
N THR A 454 12.02 -7.20 -12.86
CA THR A 454 11.31 -8.27 -13.54
C THR A 454 11.52 -9.62 -12.86
N TYR A 455 10.56 -10.51 -13.05
CA TYR A 455 10.65 -11.93 -12.69
C TYR A 455 10.27 -12.79 -13.89
N ARG A 456 11.08 -13.80 -14.20
CA ARG A 456 10.83 -14.70 -15.33
C ARG A 456 9.80 -15.75 -14.92
N TYR A 457 8.61 -15.71 -15.52
CA TYR A 457 7.54 -16.66 -15.26
C TYR A 457 6.86 -17.07 -16.58
N ALA A 458 6.61 -18.37 -16.76
CA ALA A 458 6.00 -18.93 -17.97
C ALA A 458 6.65 -18.43 -19.28
N GLY A 459 7.98 -18.34 -19.31
CA GLY A 459 8.76 -17.92 -20.50
C GLY A 459 8.82 -16.41 -20.75
N ARG A 460 8.12 -15.58 -19.96
CA ARG A 460 8.07 -14.10 -20.08
C ARG A 460 8.71 -13.42 -18.86
N HIS A 461 9.37 -12.29 -19.08
CA HIS A 461 9.75 -11.38 -18.01
C HIS A 461 8.52 -10.57 -17.59
N MET A 462 8.03 -10.82 -16.38
CA MET A 462 6.86 -10.16 -15.80
C MET A 462 7.32 -8.99 -14.93
N ARG A 463 6.52 -7.90 -14.88
CA ARG A 463 6.72 -6.74 -14.01
C ARG A 463 5.36 -6.22 -13.51
N LEU A 464 5.36 -5.43 -12.43
CA LEU A 464 4.13 -4.90 -11.84
C LEU A 464 3.32 -4.05 -12.83
N THR A 465 4.01 -3.20 -13.58
CA THR A 465 3.40 -2.26 -14.53
C THR A 465 3.07 -2.88 -15.90
N ASP A 466 3.29 -4.17 -16.08
CA ASP A 466 3.15 -4.90 -17.35
C ASP A 466 3.91 -4.18 -18.49
N VAL A 467 3.21 -3.71 -19.53
CA VAL A 467 3.80 -2.96 -20.65
C VAL A 467 3.57 -1.44 -20.53
N LYS A 468 3.00 -0.99 -19.41
CA LYS A 468 2.60 0.40 -19.13
C LYS A 468 3.47 1.02 -18.04
N GLY A 469 3.11 2.20 -17.60
CA GLY A 469 3.67 2.91 -16.48
C GLY A 469 4.73 3.93 -16.88
N ASN A 470 4.49 5.17 -16.48
CA ASN A 470 5.43 6.28 -16.61
C ASN A 470 5.65 6.87 -15.21
N VAL A 471 6.89 7.16 -14.87
CA VAL A 471 7.18 7.88 -13.63
C VAL A 471 6.69 9.31 -13.74
N VAL A 472 5.83 9.73 -12.84
CA VAL A 472 5.33 11.11 -12.72
C VAL A 472 6.42 11.95 -12.04
N LYS A 473 7.34 12.50 -12.84
CA LYS A 473 8.54 13.17 -12.32
C LYS A 473 8.24 14.45 -11.54
N GLU A 474 7.14 15.12 -11.86
CA GLU A 474 6.70 16.37 -11.24
C GLU A 474 6.40 16.22 -9.75
N VAL A 475 6.05 15.02 -9.30
CA VAL A 475 5.72 14.71 -7.89
C VAL A 475 6.91 14.18 -7.10
N VAL A 476 8.08 14.07 -7.73
CA VAL A 476 9.33 13.57 -7.12
C VAL A 476 10.26 14.75 -6.83
N VAL A 477 10.92 14.74 -5.65
CA VAL A 477 11.90 15.76 -5.21
C VAL A 477 13.33 15.27 -5.42
#